data_f942da893151257aabb53a408e6a14d1
#
_entry.id   f942da893151257aabb53a408e6a14d1
#
_cell.length_a   1.000
_cell.length_b   1.000
_cell.length_c   1.000
_cell.angle_alpha   90.00
_cell.angle_beta   90.00
_cell.angle_gamma   90.00
#
_symmetry.space_group_name_H-M   'P 1'
#
loop_
_entity.id
_entity.type
_entity.pdbx_description
1 polymer ?
#
loop_
_entity_poly.entity_id
_entity_poly.type
_entity_poly.pdbx_seq_one_letter_code
_entity_poly.pdbx_strand_id
1 'polypeptide(L)'
;MPLIGDLNRWLPVRPRVADDDALPLFCLPHAGGGASAFRSWQDGVPGTAVLPLQLPGRESRLRESPYQDMDSLVAVIATVVSTEAAGRPFALYGHSLGALVAFETVRALRRRGRPQPVHLFVSGCSAPSCPADDGPPVGGMAVPEVVQMLRRLGGTPEWLLADAGALETILPPFRADFSVKETYEYRAEPPLMVPITVLASTDDPRAPVEQQEMWLGETVGPVRQHTLAGGHFAVFEQGALTRSLLTEALAQWVG
;
A
#
# COMPACT_ATOMS: atom_id res chain seq x y z
N MET A 1 -8.90 13.92 16.93
CA MET A 1 -8.91 13.24 15.62
C MET A 1 -8.37 14.22 14.59
N PRO A 2 -7.45 13.82 13.71
CA PRO A 2 -7.05 14.69 12.60
C PRO A 2 -8.28 14.99 11.73
N LEU A 3 -8.40 16.24 11.29
CA LEU A 3 -9.44 16.64 10.34
C LEU A 3 -9.08 16.05 8.98
N ILE A 4 -9.83 15.04 8.52
CA ILE A 4 -9.58 14.39 7.22
C ILE A 4 -10.07 15.20 6.02
N GLY A 5 -10.80 16.29 6.28
CA GLY A 5 -11.44 17.06 5.22
C GLY A 5 -12.47 16.23 4.43
N ASP A 6 -12.57 16.47 3.13
CA ASP A 6 -13.46 15.71 2.25
C ASP A 6 -12.88 14.32 1.95
N LEU A 7 -13.62 13.25 2.30
CA LEU A 7 -13.26 11.85 2.01
C LEU A 7 -13.00 11.59 0.51
N ASN A 8 -13.71 12.30 -0.38
CA ASN A 8 -13.51 12.14 -1.82
C ASN A 8 -12.10 12.53 -2.28
N ARG A 9 -11.38 13.36 -1.51
CA ARG A 9 -9.97 13.67 -1.81
C ARG A 9 -9.06 12.49 -1.49
N TRP A 10 -9.41 11.68 -0.47
CA TRP A 10 -8.65 10.49 -0.10
C TRP A 10 -9.02 9.27 -0.94
N LEU A 11 -10.25 9.21 -1.40
CA LEU A 11 -10.82 8.11 -2.19
C LEU A 11 -11.45 8.67 -3.47
N PRO A 12 -10.61 9.20 -4.42
CA PRO A 12 -11.10 9.89 -5.61
C PRO A 12 -11.68 8.94 -6.66
N VAL A 13 -11.41 7.64 -6.52
CA VAL A 13 -11.91 6.61 -7.42
C VAL A 13 -12.93 5.78 -6.68
N ARG A 14 -14.13 5.68 -7.23
CA ARG A 14 -15.24 4.90 -6.70
C ARG A 14 -15.65 3.84 -7.71
N PRO A 15 -16.23 2.70 -7.28
CA PRO A 15 -16.84 1.74 -8.21
C PRO A 15 -17.84 2.43 -9.14
N ARG A 16 -17.93 1.97 -10.37
CA ARG A 16 -18.83 2.53 -11.39
C ARG A 16 -20.30 2.30 -11.05
N VAL A 17 -20.58 1.18 -10.41
CA VAL A 17 -21.92 0.82 -9.92
C VAL A 17 -21.84 0.85 -8.40
N ALA A 18 -22.71 1.66 -7.79
CA ALA A 18 -22.85 1.65 -6.34
C ALA A 18 -23.47 0.30 -5.93
N ASP A 19 -22.73 -0.43 -5.11
CA ASP A 19 -23.19 -1.67 -4.51
C ASP A 19 -22.93 -1.54 -3.00
N ASP A 20 -23.98 -1.30 -2.26
CA ASP A 20 -23.90 -1.07 -0.81
C ASP A 20 -23.47 -2.35 -0.05
N ASP A 21 -23.63 -3.52 -0.67
CA ASP A 21 -23.23 -4.82 -0.12
C ASP A 21 -21.78 -5.18 -0.47
N ALA A 22 -21.16 -4.49 -1.44
CA ALA A 22 -19.78 -4.75 -1.82
C ALA A 22 -18.81 -4.49 -0.66
N LEU A 23 -17.88 -5.43 -0.44
CA LEU A 23 -16.84 -5.33 0.57
C LEU A 23 -15.82 -4.22 0.21
N PRO A 24 -15.64 -3.16 1.01
CA PRO A 24 -14.60 -2.16 0.77
C PRO A 24 -13.20 -2.79 0.81
N LEU A 25 -12.44 -2.65 -0.27
CA LEU A 25 -11.03 -3.03 -0.36
C LEU A 25 -10.19 -1.76 -0.51
N PHE A 26 -9.66 -1.27 0.60
CA PHE A 26 -8.78 -0.09 0.59
C PHE A 26 -7.40 -0.46 0.09
N CYS A 27 -6.92 0.22 -0.94
CA CYS A 27 -5.64 -0.05 -1.58
C CYS A 27 -4.64 1.10 -1.34
N LEU A 28 -3.51 0.78 -0.73
CA LEU A 28 -2.42 1.72 -0.44
C LEU A 28 -1.28 1.53 -1.44
N PRO A 29 -0.89 2.60 -2.17
CA PRO A 29 0.13 2.51 -3.21
C PRO A 29 1.56 2.47 -2.64
N HIS A 30 2.50 2.11 -3.52
CA HIS A 30 3.94 2.24 -3.31
C HIS A 30 4.39 3.71 -3.21
N ALA A 31 5.64 3.92 -2.81
CA ALA A 31 6.25 5.26 -2.73
C ALA A 31 6.16 5.99 -4.09
N GLY A 32 5.70 7.24 -4.06
CA GLY A 32 5.44 8.05 -5.26
C GLY A 32 4.16 7.69 -6.00
N GLY A 33 3.58 6.52 -5.76
CA GLY A 33 2.34 6.07 -6.38
C GLY A 33 1.10 6.82 -5.88
N GLY A 34 0.03 6.79 -6.67
CA GLY A 34 -1.27 7.35 -6.33
C GLY A 34 -2.41 6.36 -6.60
N ALA A 35 -3.63 6.86 -6.53
CA ALA A 35 -4.83 6.05 -6.74
C ALA A 35 -4.87 5.39 -8.14
N SER A 36 -4.26 6.00 -9.13
CA SER A 36 -4.22 5.47 -10.50
C SER A 36 -3.48 4.15 -10.64
N ALA A 37 -2.60 3.78 -9.70
CA ALA A 37 -1.90 2.49 -9.69
C ALA A 37 -2.87 1.30 -9.69
N PHE A 38 -4.06 1.49 -9.11
CA PHE A 38 -5.09 0.46 -9.00
C PHE A 38 -6.23 0.60 -10.02
N ARG A 39 -6.06 1.44 -11.05
CA ARG A 39 -7.12 1.67 -12.06
C ARG A 39 -7.57 0.39 -12.75
N SER A 40 -6.65 -0.54 -13.04
CA SER A 40 -6.95 -1.83 -13.67
C SER A 40 -7.61 -2.83 -12.73
N TRP A 41 -7.72 -2.50 -11.43
CA TRP A 41 -8.38 -3.35 -10.43
C TRP A 41 -9.85 -3.01 -10.23
N GLN A 42 -10.27 -1.83 -10.71
CA GLN A 42 -11.68 -1.44 -10.67
C GLN A 42 -12.54 -2.47 -11.38
N ASP A 43 -13.62 -2.89 -10.75
CA ASP A 43 -14.54 -3.94 -11.23
C ASP A 43 -13.85 -5.31 -11.48
N GLY A 44 -12.59 -5.48 -11.08
CA GLY A 44 -11.79 -6.68 -11.34
C GLY A 44 -11.68 -7.66 -10.17
N VAL A 45 -12.22 -7.31 -8.99
CA VAL A 45 -12.31 -8.18 -7.81
C VAL A 45 -13.80 -8.28 -7.45
N PRO A 46 -14.49 -9.33 -7.90
CA PRO A 46 -15.93 -9.47 -7.71
C PRO A 46 -16.37 -9.34 -6.26
N GLY A 47 -17.53 -8.72 -6.02
CA GLY A 47 -18.11 -8.50 -4.70
C GLY A 47 -17.34 -7.49 -3.83
N THR A 48 -16.33 -6.79 -4.40
CA THR A 48 -15.57 -5.77 -3.66
C THR A 48 -15.72 -4.38 -4.29
N ALA A 49 -15.71 -3.37 -3.44
CA ALA A 49 -15.52 -1.98 -3.83
C ALA A 49 -14.02 -1.65 -3.68
N VAL A 50 -13.28 -1.65 -4.78
CA VAL A 50 -11.85 -1.27 -4.77
C VAL A 50 -11.75 0.24 -4.54
N LEU A 51 -11.12 0.65 -3.43
CA LEU A 51 -11.01 2.01 -2.94
C LEU A 51 -9.55 2.43 -2.81
N PRO A 52 -8.90 2.85 -3.92
CA PRO A 52 -7.52 3.31 -3.88
C PRO A 52 -7.38 4.61 -3.09
N LEU A 53 -6.43 4.62 -2.15
CA LEU A 53 -6.10 5.82 -1.39
C LEU A 53 -5.21 6.76 -2.20
N GLN A 54 -5.59 8.04 -2.23
CA GLN A 54 -4.83 9.12 -2.83
C GLN A 54 -4.10 9.91 -1.76
N LEU A 55 -2.80 9.71 -1.68
CA LEU A 55 -1.95 10.46 -0.76
C LEU A 55 -1.71 11.90 -1.29
N PRO A 56 -1.44 12.89 -0.39
CA PRO A 56 -1.10 14.25 -0.82
C PRO A 56 0.26 14.30 -1.54
N GLY A 57 0.46 15.36 -2.32
CA GLY A 57 1.69 15.60 -3.09
C GLY A 57 1.70 14.98 -4.50
N ARG A 58 0.62 14.28 -4.92
CA ARG A 58 0.55 13.63 -6.24
C ARG A 58 -0.85 13.64 -6.84
N GLU A 59 -0.93 13.44 -8.15
CA GLU A 59 -2.18 13.37 -8.92
C GLU A 59 -3.15 14.52 -8.58
N SER A 60 -4.39 14.19 -8.16
CA SER A 60 -5.42 15.18 -7.79
C SER A 60 -5.06 16.02 -6.58
N ARG A 61 -4.03 15.62 -5.81
CA ARG A 61 -3.56 16.30 -4.58
C ARG A 61 -2.14 16.86 -4.72
N LEU A 62 -1.67 17.10 -5.95
CA LEU A 62 -0.29 17.50 -6.26
C LEU A 62 0.20 18.74 -5.48
N ARG A 63 -0.70 19.68 -5.19
CA ARG A 63 -0.35 20.95 -4.51
C ARG A 63 -0.32 20.84 -2.98
N GLU A 64 -0.63 19.67 -2.43
CA GLU A 64 -0.61 19.44 -0.99
C GLU A 64 0.74 18.89 -0.56
N SER A 65 1.19 19.29 0.64
CA SER A 65 2.43 18.76 1.21
C SER A 65 2.29 17.26 1.51
N PRO A 66 3.20 16.41 1.04
CA PRO A 66 3.20 14.99 1.38
C PRO A 66 3.58 14.77 2.84
N TYR A 67 3.15 13.65 3.41
CA TYR A 67 3.61 13.20 4.74
C TYR A 67 5.07 12.74 4.66
N GLN A 68 5.79 12.92 5.77
CA GLN A 68 7.20 12.53 5.88
C GLN A 68 7.47 11.62 7.08
N ASP A 69 6.44 11.29 7.86
CA ASP A 69 6.55 10.38 9.01
C ASP A 69 5.38 9.39 9.04
N MET A 70 5.65 8.18 9.56
CA MET A 70 4.71 7.07 9.60
C MET A 70 3.53 7.36 10.54
N ASP A 71 3.79 7.91 11.72
CA ASP A 71 2.75 8.08 12.74
C ASP A 71 1.65 9.03 12.27
N SER A 72 2.04 10.17 11.66
CA SER A 72 1.09 11.15 11.10
C SER A 72 0.30 10.56 9.92
N LEU A 73 0.98 9.86 9.00
CA LEU A 73 0.33 9.23 7.84
C LEU A 73 -0.67 8.18 8.30
N VAL A 74 -0.27 7.25 9.14
CA VAL A 74 -1.11 6.16 9.66
C VAL A 74 -2.29 6.71 10.47
N ALA A 75 -2.08 7.78 11.26
CA ALA A 75 -3.16 8.40 12.03
C ALA A 75 -4.31 8.88 11.15
N VAL A 76 -3.98 9.46 10.00
CA VAL A 76 -4.98 9.95 9.03
C VAL A 76 -5.59 8.78 8.26
N ILE A 77 -4.79 7.86 7.74
CA ILE A 77 -5.29 6.69 7.00
C ILE A 77 -6.26 5.87 7.84
N ALA A 78 -5.94 5.58 9.11
CA ALA A 78 -6.84 4.87 10.01
C ALA A 78 -8.17 5.62 10.22
N THR A 79 -8.14 6.96 10.20
CA THR A 79 -9.36 7.76 10.29
C THR A 79 -10.17 7.67 9.00
N VAL A 80 -9.54 7.80 7.83
CA VAL A 80 -10.17 7.66 6.51
C VAL A 80 -10.86 6.30 6.39
N VAL A 81 -10.10 5.23 6.65
CA VAL A 81 -10.60 3.84 6.57
C VAL A 81 -11.78 3.62 7.51
N SER A 82 -11.65 3.99 8.79
CA SER A 82 -12.75 3.76 9.75
C SER A 82 -13.99 4.60 9.46
N THR A 83 -13.83 5.81 8.89
CA THR A 83 -14.96 6.66 8.51
C THR A 83 -15.67 6.12 7.29
N GLU A 84 -14.93 5.72 6.25
CA GLU A 84 -15.51 5.17 5.04
C GLU A 84 -16.13 3.79 5.26
N ALA A 85 -15.48 2.92 6.02
CA ALA A 85 -16.03 1.61 6.36
C ALA A 85 -17.34 1.73 7.17
N ALA A 86 -17.48 2.78 7.97
CA ALA A 86 -18.72 3.06 8.76
C ALA A 86 -19.21 1.87 9.59
N GLY A 87 -18.28 1.06 10.11
CA GLY A 87 -18.57 -0.14 10.90
C GLY A 87 -18.82 -1.41 10.07
N ARG A 88 -18.87 -1.33 8.74
CA ARG A 88 -18.97 -2.50 7.85
C ARG A 88 -17.66 -3.29 7.83
N PRO A 89 -17.70 -4.60 7.52
CA PRO A 89 -16.49 -5.36 7.17
C PRO A 89 -15.73 -4.68 6.03
N PHE A 90 -14.40 -4.75 6.04
CA PHE A 90 -13.53 -4.21 4.99
C PHE A 90 -12.21 -4.96 4.95
N ALA A 91 -11.48 -4.88 3.84
CA ALA A 91 -10.14 -5.41 3.68
C ALA A 91 -9.15 -4.29 3.35
N LEU A 92 -7.87 -4.55 3.61
CA LEU A 92 -6.75 -3.67 3.24
C LEU A 92 -5.81 -4.39 2.29
N TYR A 93 -5.34 -3.67 1.30
CA TYR A 93 -4.22 -4.07 0.44
C TYR A 93 -3.15 -2.98 0.48
N GLY A 94 -1.89 -3.40 0.59
CA GLY A 94 -0.76 -2.49 0.47
C GLY A 94 0.36 -3.05 -0.40
N HIS A 95 0.98 -2.17 -1.19
CA HIS A 95 2.16 -2.51 -1.99
C HIS A 95 3.36 -1.67 -1.56
N SER A 96 4.51 -2.30 -1.33
CA SER A 96 5.75 -1.64 -0.94
C SER A 96 5.57 -0.79 0.33
N LEU A 97 5.81 0.52 0.29
CA LEU A 97 5.47 1.42 1.40
C LEU A 97 4.01 1.25 1.85
N GLY A 98 3.09 1.08 0.90
CA GLY A 98 1.68 0.87 1.21
C GLY A 98 1.42 -0.37 2.06
N ALA A 99 2.23 -1.43 1.94
CA ALA A 99 2.12 -2.63 2.78
C ALA A 99 2.46 -2.32 4.25
N LEU A 100 3.53 -1.56 4.46
CA LEU A 100 3.94 -1.13 5.80
C LEU A 100 2.90 -0.18 6.41
N VAL A 101 2.40 0.80 5.64
CA VAL A 101 1.34 1.71 6.08
C VAL A 101 0.04 0.96 6.37
N ALA A 102 -0.33 -0.04 5.56
CA ALA A 102 -1.51 -0.86 5.81
C ALA A 102 -1.38 -1.64 7.13
N PHE A 103 -0.25 -2.28 7.38
CA PHE A 103 0.03 -2.99 8.62
C PHE A 103 -0.07 -2.06 9.84
N GLU A 104 0.61 -0.92 9.82
CA GLU A 104 0.54 0.05 10.91
C GLU A 104 -0.86 0.66 11.06
N THR A 105 -1.63 0.76 9.98
CA THR A 105 -3.05 1.17 10.04
C THR A 105 -3.88 0.15 10.81
N VAL A 106 -3.69 -1.16 10.58
CA VAL A 106 -4.36 -2.22 11.37
C VAL A 106 -4.00 -2.09 12.84
N ARG A 107 -2.72 -1.91 13.18
CA ARG A 107 -2.27 -1.68 14.56
C ARG A 107 -2.90 -0.43 15.17
N ALA A 108 -2.96 0.67 14.42
CA ALA A 108 -3.57 1.92 14.87
C ALA A 108 -5.09 1.79 15.10
N LEU A 109 -5.80 1.05 14.25
CA LEU A 109 -7.21 0.72 14.46
C LEU A 109 -7.39 -0.11 15.73
N ARG A 110 -6.54 -1.12 15.97
CA ARG A 110 -6.54 -1.92 17.19
C ARG A 110 -6.34 -1.06 18.44
N ARG A 111 -5.29 -0.21 18.45
CA ARG A 111 -5.01 0.71 19.58
C ARG A 111 -6.17 1.66 19.89
N ARG A 112 -6.97 1.99 18.88
CA ARG A 112 -8.13 2.89 18.99
C ARG A 112 -9.45 2.16 19.28
N GLY A 113 -9.43 0.84 19.48
CA GLY A 113 -10.63 0.02 19.65
C GLY A 113 -11.61 0.11 18.48
N ARG A 114 -11.09 0.27 17.25
CA ARG A 114 -11.89 0.32 16.02
C ARG A 114 -12.01 -1.06 15.38
N PRO A 115 -13.04 -1.30 14.56
CA PRO A 115 -13.15 -2.54 13.78
C PRO A 115 -11.86 -2.83 13.02
N GLN A 116 -11.46 -4.10 13.02
CA GLN A 116 -10.29 -4.60 12.29
C GLN A 116 -10.70 -5.04 10.90
N PRO A 117 -9.80 -4.98 9.90
CA PRO A 117 -10.11 -5.53 8.59
C PRO A 117 -10.31 -7.03 8.67
N VAL A 118 -11.14 -7.57 7.78
CA VAL A 118 -11.35 -9.02 7.64
C VAL A 118 -10.16 -9.70 7.00
N HIS A 119 -9.32 -8.95 6.28
CA HIS A 119 -8.10 -9.45 5.62
C HIS A 119 -7.10 -8.32 5.38
N LEU A 120 -5.81 -8.63 5.49
CA LEU A 120 -4.70 -7.78 5.08
C LEU A 120 -3.92 -8.47 3.96
N PHE A 121 -3.79 -7.78 2.83
CA PHE A 121 -2.92 -8.18 1.71
C PHE A 121 -1.67 -7.31 1.69
N VAL A 122 -0.52 -7.93 1.55
CA VAL A 122 0.78 -7.25 1.47
C VAL A 122 1.59 -7.75 0.29
N SER A 123 2.33 -6.86 -0.36
CA SER A 123 3.22 -7.20 -1.47
C SER A 123 4.40 -6.25 -1.57
N GLY A 124 5.52 -6.71 -2.12
CA GLY A 124 6.72 -5.90 -2.37
C GLY A 124 7.30 -5.25 -1.11
N CYS A 125 7.15 -5.87 0.04
CA CYS A 125 7.64 -5.37 1.32
C CYS A 125 8.09 -6.50 2.22
N SER A 126 9.28 -6.38 2.79
CA SER A 126 9.74 -7.24 3.89
C SER A 126 8.83 -7.07 5.11
N ALA A 127 8.76 -8.07 5.97
CA ALA A 127 8.00 -7.94 7.22
C ALA A 127 8.52 -6.77 8.06
N PRO A 128 7.64 -6.05 8.78
CA PRO A 128 8.04 -4.87 9.56
C PRO A 128 9.08 -5.17 10.65
N SER A 129 9.11 -6.40 11.16
CA SER A 129 10.09 -6.87 12.14
C SER A 129 11.47 -7.19 11.54
N CYS A 130 11.60 -7.25 10.21
CA CYS A 130 12.90 -7.43 9.58
C CYS A 130 13.78 -6.18 9.80
N PRO A 131 15.08 -6.36 10.08
CA PRO A 131 16.01 -5.24 10.02
C PRO A 131 15.95 -4.56 8.65
N ALA A 132 15.83 -3.23 8.66
CA ALA A 132 15.87 -2.49 7.42
C ALA A 132 17.28 -2.54 6.82
N ASP A 133 17.38 -3.04 5.58
CA ASP A 133 18.58 -2.93 4.74
C ASP A 133 18.17 -2.17 3.47
N ASP A 134 17.83 -0.92 3.66
CA ASP A 134 17.28 -0.07 2.59
C ASP A 134 18.36 0.63 1.75
N GLY A 135 19.63 0.39 2.06
CA GLY A 135 20.75 1.11 1.45
C GLY A 135 20.81 2.59 1.87
N PRO A 136 21.50 3.45 1.12
CA PRO A 136 21.64 4.86 1.49
C PRO A 136 20.28 5.59 1.38
N PRO A 137 20.01 6.58 2.29
CA PRO A 137 18.77 7.33 2.30
C PRO A 137 18.49 8.04 0.99
N VAL A 138 17.28 7.86 0.45
CA VAL A 138 16.84 8.45 -0.84
C VAL A 138 16.75 9.97 -0.77
N GLY A 139 16.47 10.51 0.43
CA GLY A 139 16.42 11.96 0.66
C GLY A 139 17.69 12.70 0.22
N GLY A 140 18.87 12.09 0.42
CA GLY A 140 20.16 12.65 0.07
C GLY A 140 20.70 12.29 -1.31
N MET A 141 20.05 11.37 -2.04
CA MET A 141 20.52 10.94 -3.37
C MET A 141 20.41 12.04 -4.42
N ALA A 142 21.39 12.13 -5.32
CA ALA A 142 21.29 12.97 -6.50
C ALA A 142 20.20 12.46 -7.46
N VAL A 143 19.61 13.37 -8.25
CA VAL A 143 18.52 13.00 -9.19
C VAL A 143 18.90 11.83 -10.10
N PRO A 144 20.10 11.78 -10.72
CA PRO A 144 20.48 10.63 -11.55
C PRO A 144 20.50 9.29 -10.82
N GLU A 145 20.85 9.28 -9.53
CA GLU A 145 20.88 8.07 -8.70
C GLU A 145 19.45 7.56 -8.42
N VAL A 146 18.53 8.50 -8.11
CA VAL A 146 17.10 8.16 -7.92
C VAL A 146 16.50 7.62 -9.22
N VAL A 147 16.80 8.25 -10.37
CA VAL A 147 16.36 7.77 -11.69
C VAL A 147 16.88 6.35 -11.96
N GLN A 148 18.14 6.08 -11.63
CA GLN A 148 18.71 4.73 -11.78
C GLN A 148 18.02 3.71 -10.87
N MET A 149 17.68 4.10 -9.65
CA MET A 149 16.92 3.26 -8.72
C MET A 149 15.53 2.96 -9.26
N LEU A 150 14.79 3.97 -9.73
CA LEU A 150 13.46 3.81 -10.35
C LEU A 150 13.49 2.89 -11.55
N ARG A 151 14.52 2.98 -12.42
CA ARG A 151 14.71 2.04 -13.54
C ARG A 151 14.89 0.60 -13.07
N ARG A 152 15.69 0.38 -12.02
CA ARG A 152 15.92 -0.98 -11.47
C ARG A 152 14.67 -1.55 -10.82
N LEU A 153 13.86 -0.73 -10.17
CA LEU A 153 12.60 -1.16 -9.56
C LEU A 153 11.54 -1.48 -10.63
N GLY A 154 11.56 -0.78 -11.75
CA GLY A 154 10.48 -0.84 -12.74
C GLY A 154 9.28 0.02 -12.34
N GLY A 155 8.15 -0.18 -13.03
CA GLY A 155 6.88 0.50 -12.72
C GLY A 155 6.78 1.97 -13.16
N THR A 156 7.92 2.66 -13.38
CA THR A 156 7.94 4.05 -13.87
C THR A 156 8.30 4.06 -15.35
N PRO A 157 7.45 4.63 -16.23
CA PRO A 157 7.74 4.67 -17.67
C PRO A 157 9.00 5.46 -18.00
N GLU A 158 9.80 4.97 -18.96
CA GLU A 158 11.07 5.61 -19.34
C GLU A 158 10.91 7.04 -19.84
N TRP A 159 9.82 7.34 -20.57
CA TRP A 159 9.54 8.71 -21.01
C TRP A 159 9.40 9.69 -19.85
N LEU A 160 8.88 9.24 -18.70
CA LEU A 160 8.75 10.04 -17.49
C LEU A 160 10.13 10.26 -16.81
N LEU A 161 10.97 9.24 -16.82
CA LEU A 161 12.32 9.30 -16.25
C LEU A 161 13.29 10.12 -17.09
N ALA A 162 13.00 10.31 -18.38
CA ALA A 162 13.78 11.12 -19.29
C ALA A 162 13.38 12.61 -19.33
N ASP A 163 12.23 12.96 -18.75
CA ASP A 163 11.70 14.34 -18.76
C ASP A 163 12.02 15.05 -17.45
N ALA A 164 12.84 16.11 -17.52
CA ALA A 164 13.26 16.88 -16.36
C ALA A 164 12.08 17.55 -15.62
N GLY A 165 11.08 18.08 -16.36
CA GLY A 165 9.91 18.71 -15.78
C GLY A 165 9.00 17.70 -15.08
N ALA A 166 8.89 16.49 -15.63
CA ALA A 166 8.18 15.40 -14.99
C ALA A 166 8.89 14.97 -13.68
N LEU A 167 10.23 14.87 -13.69
CA LEU A 167 11.01 14.56 -12.50
C LEU A 167 10.82 15.60 -11.38
N GLU A 168 10.75 16.89 -11.71
CA GLU A 168 10.45 17.94 -10.72
C GLU A 168 9.10 17.72 -10.02
N THR A 169 8.17 17.08 -10.69
CA THR A 169 6.83 16.80 -10.17
C THR A 169 6.78 15.51 -9.33
N ILE A 170 7.43 14.43 -9.78
CA ILE A 170 7.32 13.11 -9.14
C ILE A 170 8.31 12.88 -8.01
N LEU A 171 9.50 13.53 -8.06
CA LEU A 171 10.54 13.29 -7.05
C LEU A 171 10.20 13.81 -5.65
N PRO A 172 9.57 14.99 -5.46
CA PRO A 172 9.23 15.46 -4.13
C PRO A 172 8.34 14.50 -3.33
N PRO A 173 7.18 14.02 -3.84
CA PRO A 173 6.38 13.03 -3.12
C PRO A 173 7.10 11.69 -2.97
N PHE A 174 7.87 11.26 -3.97
CA PHE A 174 8.67 10.04 -3.87
C PHE A 174 9.68 10.09 -2.73
N ARG A 175 10.43 11.19 -2.59
CA ARG A 175 11.40 11.38 -1.50
C ARG A 175 10.71 11.46 -0.13
N ALA A 176 9.57 12.14 -0.05
CA ALA A 176 8.80 12.23 1.18
C ALA A 176 8.29 10.84 1.63
N ASP A 177 7.81 10.03 0.69
CA ASP A 177 7.36 8.67 0.97
C ASP A 177 8.51 7.76 1.43
N PHE A 178 9.72 7.94 0.86
CA PHE A 178 10.91 7.24 1.35
C PHE A 178 11.30 7.72 2.74
N SER A 179 11.16 9.02 3.05
CA SER A 179 11.38 9.52 4.40
C SER A 179 10.44 8.85 5.42
N VAL A 180 9.17 8.61 5.06
CA VAL A 180 8.23 7.85 5.91
C VAL A 180 8.77 6.45 6.22
N LYS A 181 9.35 5.76 5.23
CA LYS A 181 9.93 4.42 5.41
C LYS A 181 11.25 4.45 6.18
N GLU A 182 12.15 5.36 5.83
CA GLU A 182 13.50 5.46 6.39
C GLU A 182 13.51 5.92 7.86
N THR A 183 12.50 6.68 8.26
CA THR A 183 12.33 7.11 9.66
C THR A 183 11.43 6.17 10.47
N TYR A 184 10.91 5.11 9.86
CA TYR A 184 10.08 4.14 10.54
C TYR A 184 10.91 3.28 11.49
N GLU A 185 10.47 3.21 12.74
CA GLU A 185 11.03 2.32 13.76
C GLU A 185 9.97 1.29 14.15
N TYR A 186 10.27 0.01 13.89
CA TYR A 186 9.39 -1.06 14.33
C TYR A 186 9.31 -1.11 15.85
N ARG A 187 8.10 -0.99 16.37
CA ARG A 187 7.82 -1.15 17.80
C ARG A 187 7.12 -2.49 18.02
N ALA A 188 7.71 -3.37 18.82
CA ALA A 188 7.11 -4.67 19.11
C ALA A 188 5.75 -4.49 19.80
N GLU A 189 4.72 -5.11 19.24
CA GLU A 189 3.37 -5.23 19.80
C GLU A 189 2.92 -6.69 19.66
N PRO A 190 1.86 -7.12 20.37
CA PRO A 190 1.27 -8.41 20.11
C PRO A 190 0.93 -8.58 18.62
N PRO A 191 1.17 -9.77 18.03
CA PRO A 191 0.82 -10.03 16.63
C PRO A 191 -0.63 -9.67 16.32
N LEU A 192 -0.92 -9.42 15.06
CA LEU A 192 -2.29 -9.19 14.61
C LEU A 192 -3.14 -10.46 14.79
N MET A 193 -4.46 -10.32 14.76
CA MET A 193 -5.41 -11.43 14.66
C MET A 193 -6.04 -11.54 13.27
N VAL A 194 -5.68 -10.63 12.39
CA VAL A 194 -6.20 -10.49 11.03
C VAL A 194 -5.49 -11.48 10.11
N PRO A 195 -6.21 -12.24 9.26
CA PRO A 195 -5.59 -13.05 8.22
C PRO A 195 -4.70 -12.19 7.29
N ILE A 196 -3.52 -12.71 6.93
CA ILE A 196 -2.60 -12.06 6.01
C ILE A 196 -2.41 -12.91 4.76
N THR A 197 -2.49 -12.30 3.59
CA THR A 197 -1.99 -12.88 2.34
C THR A 197 -0.80 -12.09 1.86
N VAL A 198 0.33 -12.77 1.70
CA VAL A 198 1.58 -12.24 1.15
C VAL A 198 1.64 -12.57 -0.33
N LEU A 199 1.76 -11.55 -1.17
CA LEU A 199 2.00 -11.69 -2.61
C LEU A 199 3.47 -11.37 -2.85
N ALA A 200 4.33 -12.38 -2.72
CA ALA A 200 5.76 -12.27 -2.87
C ALA A 200 6.18 -12.26 -4.35
N SER A 201 7.29 -11.61 -4.68
CA SER A 201 7.86 -11.61 -6.02
C SER A 201 9.24 -12.28 -5.99
N THR A 202 9.55 -13.10 -7.02
CA THR A 202 10.80 -13.89 -7.08
C THR A 202 12.06 -13.05 -7.17
N ASP A 203 12.00 -11.92 -7.86
CA ASP A 203 13.15 -11.09 -8.24
C ASP A 203 13.02 -9.64 -7.72
N ASP A 204 12.32 -9.46 -6.60
CA ASP A 204 12.17 -8.13 -5.99
C ASP A 204 13.47 -7.70 -5.29
N PRO A 205 14.18 -6.66 -5.80
CA PRO A 205 15.43 -6.23 -5.20
C PRO A 205 15.27 -5.49 -3.87
N ARG A 206 14.04 -5.14 -3.48
CA ARG A 206 13.73 -4.39 -2.24
C ARG A 206 13.13 -5.25 -1.15
N ALA A 207 12.63 -6.42 -1.51
CA ALA A 207 11.99 -7.35 -0.59
C ALA A 207 12.33 -8.79 -1.00
N PRO A 208 13.50 -9.31 -0.61
CA PRO A 208 13.87 -10.71 -0.83
C PRO A 208 12.78 -11.65 -0.29
N VAL A 209 12.58 -12.79 -0.96
CA VAL A 209 11.52 -13.75 -0.63
C VAL A 209 11.60 -14.17 0.84
N GLU A 210 12.79 -14.42 1.36
CA GLU A 210 13.03 -14.84 2.75
C GLU A 210 12.56 -13.79 3.76
N GLN A 211 12.68 -12.50 3.43
CA GLN A 211 12.21 -11.41 4.28
C GLN A 211 10.69 -11.20 4.14
N GLN A 212 10.12 -11.54 2.98
CA GLN A 212 8.67 -11.54 2.81
C GLN A 212 8.01 -12.69 3.57
N GLU A 213 8.67 -13.85 3.69
CA GLU A 213 8.20 -15.00 4.49
C GLU A 213 8.05 -14.64 5.98
N MET A 214 8.83 -13.71 6.49
CA MET A 214 8.73 -13.28 7.90
C MET A 214 7.40 -12.62 8.27
N TRP A 215 6.54 -12.26 7.32
CA TRP A 215 5.17 -11.85 7.58
C TRP A 215 4.35 -12.90 8.34
N LEU A 216 4.77 -14.17 8.30
CA LEU A 216 4.19 -15.26 9.11
C LEU A 216 4.22 -14.97 10.62
N GLY A 217 5.18 -14.18 11.09
CA GLY A 217 5.32 -13.78 12.50
C GLY A 217 4.45 -12.58 12.91
N GLU A 218 3.87 -11.86 11.98
CA GLU A 218 3.16 -10.60 12.25
C GLU A 218 1.68 -10.81 12.64
N THR A 219 1.17 -12.02 12.53
CA THR A 219 -0.20 -12.35 12.93
C THR A 219 -0.30 -13.74 13.54
N VAL A 220 -1.26 -13.94 14.45
CA VAL A 220 -1.70 -15.29 14.92
C VAL A 220 -2.88 -15.80 14.07
N GLY A 221 -3.42 -14.97 13.18
CA GLY A 221 -4.42 -15.39 12.20
C GLY A 221 -3.83 -16.24 11.07
N PRO A 222 -4.66 -16.77 10.16
CA PRO A 222 -4.19 -17.52 9.01
C PRO A 222 -3.27 -16.68 8.11
N VAL A 223 -2.16 -17.28 7.65
CA VAL A 223 -1.28 -16.66 6.65
C VAL A 223 -1.24 -17.53 5.41
N ARG A 224 -1.35 -16.90 4.25
CA ARG A 224 -1.11 -17.52 2.94
C ARG A 224 -0.03 -16.73 2.22
N GLN A 225 0.86 -17.43 1.53
CA GLN A 225 1.86 -16.81 0.67
C GLN A 225 1.70 -17.35 -0.75
N HIS A 226 1.70 -16.43 -1.71
CA HIS A 226 1.74 -16.73 -3.14
C HIS A 226 2.97 -16.06 -3.73
N THR A 227 3.72 -16.80 -4.54
CA THR A 227 4.90 -16.26 -5.20
C THR A 227 4.60 -16.00 -6.67
N LEU A 228 4.81 -14.76 -7.10
CA LEU A 228 4.68 -14.31 -8.48
C LEU A 228 6.08 -14.21 -9.10
N ALA A 229 6.24 -14.69 -10.32
CA ALA A 229 7.48 -14.51 -11.06
C ALA A 229 7.66 -13.04 -11.45
N GLY A 230 8.84 -12.47 -11.23
CA GLY A 230 9.17 -11.10 -11.63
C GLY A 230 9.62 -10.20 -10.48
N GLY A 231 9.77 -8.91 -10.80
CA GLY A 231 10.36 -7.90 -9.91
C GLY A 231 9.35 -7.25 -8.96
N HIS A 232 9.71 -6.06 -8.49
CA HIS A 232 8.96 -5.31 -7.49
C HIS A 232 7.49 -5.08 -7.86
N PHE A 233 7.16 -4.92 -9.14
CA PHE A 233 5.82 -4.64 -9.65
C PHE A 233 5.08 -5.85 -10.23
N ALA A 234 5.56 -7.07 -10.00
CA ALA A 234 4.95 -8.30 -10.53
C ALA A 234 3.44 -8.41 -10.24
N VAL A 235 2.98 -7.92 -9.08
CA VAL A 235 1.54 -7.90 -8.71
C VAL A 235 0.68 -7.05 -9.65
N PHE A 236 1.23 -6.02 -10.27
CA PHE A 236 0.53 -5.18 -11.24
C PHE A 236 0.69 -5.74 -12.66
N GLU A 237 1.87 -6.26 -13.00
CA GLU A 237 2.18 -6.89 -14.28
C GLU A 237 1.34 -8.15 -14.49
N GLN A 238 1.16 -8.94 -13.43
CA GLN A 238 0.30 -10.12 -13.40
C GLN A 238 -1.08 -9.82 -12.77
N GLY A 239 -1.64 -8.66 -13.10
CA GLY A 239 -2.85 -8.15 -12.46
C GLY A 239 -4.06 -9.09 -12.48
N ALA A 240 -4.22 -9.92 -13.51
CA ALA A 240 -5.30 -10.91 -13.56
C ALA A 240 -5.14 -12.01 -12.48
N LEU A 241 -3.92 -12.54 -12.33
CA LEU A 241 -3.61 -13.52 -11.29
C LEU A 241 -3.76 -12.90 -9.90
N THR A 242 -3.21 -11.70 -9.70
CA THR A 242 -3.32 -10.98 -8.44
C THR A 242 -4.78 -10.80 -8.02
N ARG A 243 -5.65 -10.31 -8.91
CA ARG A 243 -7.08 -10.15 -8.62
C ARG A 243 -7.78 -11.46 -8.31
N SER A 244 -7.43 -12.56 -9.00
CA SER A 244 -7.95 -13.90 -8.70
C SER A 244 -7.60 -14.32 -7.28
N LEU A 245 -6.36 -14.12 -6.84
CA LEU A 245 -5.91 -14.45 -5.48
C LEU A 245 -6.63 -13.61 -4.41
N LEU A 246 -6.86 -12.32 -4.68
CA LEU A 246 -7.66 -11.46 -3.80
C LEU A 246 -9.10 -11.96 -3.69
N THR A 247 -9.72 -12.31 -4.83
CA THR A 247 -11.10 -12.84 -4.89
C THR A 247 -11.22 -14.13 -4.09
N GLU A 248 -10.28 -15.06 -4.27
CA GLU A 248 -10.26 -16.33 -3.52
C GLU A 248 -10.18 -16.10 -2.01
N ALA A 249 -9.27 -15.21 -1.57
CA ALA A 249 -9.09 -14.94 -0.15
C ALA A 249 -10.30 -14.24 0.49
N LEU A 250 -11.07 -13.48 -0.30
CA LEU A 250 -12.23 -12.73 0.18
C LEU A 250 -13.57 -13.48 -0.04
N ALA A 251 -13.57 -14.65 -0.66
CA ALA A 251 -14.79 -15.36 -1.09
C ALA A 251 -15.83 -15.57 0.01
N GLN A 252 -15.40 -15.71 1.28
CA GLN A 252 -16.34 -15.86 2.41
C GLN A 252 -17.01 -14.56 2.86
N TRP A 253 -16.55 -13.40 2.35
CA TRP A 253 -17.01 -12.06 2.74
C TRP A 253 -17.79 -11.35 1.65
N VAL A 254 -17.77 -11.89 0.44
CA VAL A 254 -18.48 -11.39 -0.73
C VAL A 254 -19.56 -12.40 -1.09
N GLY A 255 -20.81 -12.01 -0.99
CA GLY A 255 -22.00 -12.84 -1.25
C GLY A 255 -22.39 -12.85 -2.72
#